data_7b312e96ac7294298389e171be9e5814
#
_entry.id   7b312e96ac7294298389e171be9e5814
#
_cell.length_a   1.000
_cell.length_b   1.000
_cell.length_c   1.000
_cell.angle_alpha   90.00
_cell.angle_beta   90.00
_cell.angle_gamma   90.00
#
_symmetry.space_group_name_H-M   'P 1'
#
loop_
_entity.id
_entity.type
_entity.pdbx_description
1 polymer ?
#
loop_
_entity_poly.entity_id
_entity_poly.type
_entity_poly.pdbx_seq_one_letter_code
_entity_poly.pdbx_strand_id
1 'polypeptide(L)'
;YIRINGYPKGFSEVEVSTRSGKNEFETKLSTLYMLIFDANGQLVDVPQFIASGVPDFLIDTHSPSFVNHDQQALRQCDIFLVGNLNNGDLAGIRSLTELYNFEVEATTIHPDADPSFKGLVMIGQTQEKVDLSLARPSTSNNIQDIFMVSIYAKVVVNLQIRPEEHLPGNDQSFRMISWE
;
A
#
# COMPACT_ATOMS: atom_id res chain seq x y z
N TYR A 1 -16.02 18.64 2.76
CA TYR A 1 -14.92 17.89 2.12
C TYR A 1 -13.92 17.41 3.15
N ILE A 2 -13.42 16.19 2.95
CA ILE A 2 -12.35 15.60 3.75
C ILE A 2 -11.20 15.27 2.80
N ARG A 3 -9.99 15.73 3.13
CA ARG A 3 -8.78 15.44 2.36
C ARG A 3 -8.09 14.19 2.93
N ILE A 4 -7.72 13.27 2.08
CA ILE A 4 -6.97 12.08 2.40
C ILE A 4 -5.59 12.18 1.74
N ASN A 5 -4.55 12.17 2.56
CA ASN A 5 -3.16 12.17 2.10
C ASN A 5 -2.56 10.78 2.32
N GLY A 6 -1.92 10.22 1.30
CA GLY A 6 -1.19 8.95 1.41
C GLY A 6 0.32 9.18 1.55
N TYR A 7 0.98 8.41 2.40
CA TYR A 7 2.42 8.47 2.61
C TYR A 7 3.04 7.09 2.43
N PRO A 8 3.65 6.77 1.26
CA PRO A 8 4.38 5.53 1.06
C PRO A 8 5.56 5.44 2.03
N LYS A 9 5.69 4.30 2.72
CA LYS A 9 6.85 3.98 3.56
C LYS A 9 7.60 2.82 2.95
N GLY A 10 8.92 2.94 2.85
CA GLY A 10 9.82 1.84 2.52
C GLY A 10 9.88 0.81 3.65
N PHE A 11 10.55 -0.31 3.39
CA PHE A 11 10.85 -1.29 4.43
C PHE A 11 11.63 -0.60 5.54
N SER A 12 11.25 -0.83 6.80
CA SER A 12 12.00 -0.30 7.93
C SER A 12 13.43 -0.88 7.89
N GLU A 13 14.44 0.00 7.80
CA GLU A 13 15.82 -0.39 7.89
C GLU A 13 16.06 -0.97 9.29
N VAL A 14 16.30 -2.27 9.39
CA VAL A 14 17.18 -2.78 10.42
C VAL A 14 18.55 -2.22 10.04
N GLU A 15 19.11 -1.34 10.88
CA GLU A 15 20.42 -0.75 10.68
C GLU A 15 21.49 -1.85 10.56
N VAL A 16 21.71 -2.30 9.34
CA VAL A 16 22.96 -2.92 8.95
C VAL A 16 23.61 -1.90 8.04
N SER A 17 24.67 -1.30 8.53
CA SER A 17 25.45 -0.27 7.86
C SER A 17 26.09 -0.80 6.58
N THR A 18 25.31 -0.91 5.54
CA THR A 18 25.78 -1.01 4.18
C THR A 18 25.15 0.13 3.39
N ARG A 19 26.00 0.92 2.75
CA ARG A 19 25.68 2.03 1.86
C ARG A 19 24.80 1.56 0.69
N SER A 20 23.56 1.22 0.93
CA SER A 20 22.58 1.15 -0.14
C SER A 20 21.63 2.34 0.05
N GLY A 21 21.66 3.25 -0.91
CA GLY A 21 20.73 4.37 -0.95
C GLY A 21 19.31 3.85 -0.78
N LYS A 22 18.41 4.68 -0.24
CA LYS A 22 16.98 4.39 -0.19
C LYS A 22 16.59 3.93 -1.59
N ASN A 23 16.18 2.67 -1.70
CA ASN A 23 15.76 2.16 -2.99
C ASN A 23 14.45 2.86 -3.33
N GLU A 24 14.47 3.78 -4.26
CA GLU A 24 13.32 4.59 -4.69
C GLU A 24 12.12 3.71 -5.08
N PHE A 25 12.38 2.47 -5.50
CA PHE A 25 11.32 1.53 -5.85
C PHE A 25 10.45 1.11 -4.64
N GLU A 26 10.98 1.13 -3.41
CA GLU A 26 10.25 0.72 -2.19
C GLU A 26 9.13 1.71 -1.86
N THR A 27 9.27 2.95 -2.28
CA THR A 27 8.28 4.01 -2.05
C THR A 27 7.62 4.51 -3.34
N LYS A 28 7.96 3.90 -4.49
CA LYS A 28 7.38 4.29 -5.78
C LYS A 28 5.87 4.03 -5.77
N LEU A 29 5.11 5.08 -6.07
CA LEU A 29 3.66 5.03 -6.20
C LEU A 29 3.28 5.52 -7.60
N SER A 30 2.70 4.64 -8.41
CA SER A 30 2.32 4.96 -9.80
C SER A 30 0.82 5.05 -9.98
N THR A 31 0.06 4.27 -9.22
CA THR A 31 -1.41 4.27 -9.24
C THR A 31 -1.92 4.18 -7.82
N LEU A 32 -3.15 4.63 -7.58
CA LEU A 32 -3.73 4.62 -6.26
C LEU A 32 -5.25 4.38 -6.30
N TYR A 33 -5.72 3.52 -5.42
CA TYR A 33 -7.13 3.34 -5.09
C TYR A 33 -7.43 3.92 -3.72
N MET A 34 -8.62 4.49 -3.57
CA MET A 34 -9.25 4.76 -2.28
C MET A 34 -10.54 3.96 -2.17
N LEU A 35 -10.70 3.26 -1.03
CA LEU A 35 -11.91 2.52 -0.67
C LEU A 35 -12.38 3.01 0.69
N ILE A 36 -13.70 3.16 0.83
CA ILE A 36 -14.33 3.63 2.07
C ILE A 36 -15.34 2.58 2.49
N PHE A 37 -15.17 2.02 3.68
CA PHE A 37 -16.09 1.06 4.27
C PHE A 37 -16.78 1.66 5.48
N ASP A 38 -18.09 1.43 5.59
CA ASP A 38 -18.88 1.85 6.71
C ASP A 38 -18.66 0.98 7.98
N ALA A 39 -19.36 1.28 9.07
CA ALA A 39 -19.27 0.54 10.32
C ALA A 39 -19.62 -0.97 10.18
N ASN A 40 -20.37 -1.34 9.15
CA ASN A 40 -20.75 -2.72 8.86
C ASN A 40 -19.76 -3.41 7.90
N GLY A 41 -18.71 -2.72 7.48
CA GLY A 41 -17.73 -3.20 6.51
C GLY A 41 -18.28 -3.24 5.08
N GLN A 42 -19.33 -2.48 4.77
CA GLN A 42 -19.87 -2.34 3.42
C GLN A 42 -19.23 -1.16 2.70
N LEU A 43 -18.93 -1.32 1.42
CA LEU A 43 -18.35 -0.26 0.61
C LEU A 43 -19.37 0.88 0.44
N VAL A 44 -18.96 2.12 0.78
CA VAL A 44 -19.83 3.31 0.74
C VAL A 44 -20.01 3.82 -0.68
N ASP A 45 -18.94 3.81 -1.46
CA ASP A 45 -18.91 4.26 -2.86
C ASP A 45 -18.02 3.31 -3.68
N VAL A 46 -18.09 3.38 -4.99
CA VAL A 46 -17.20 2.59 -5.85
C VAL A 46 -15.74 2.89 -5.56
N PRO A 47 -14.82 1.91 -5.68
CA PRO A 47 -13.40 2.16 -5.49
C PRO A 47 -12.93 3.30 -6.40
N GLN A 48 -12.39 4.37 -5.82
CA GLN A 48 -11.91 5.51 -6.57
C GLN A 48 -10.48 5.25 -7.03
N PHE A 49 -10.21 5.36 -8.33
CA PHE A 49 -8.91 5.10 -8.95
C PHE A 49 -8.27 6.38 -9.46
N ILE A 50 -6.99 6.58 -9.14
CA ILE A 50 -6.14 7.63 -9.71
C ILE A 50 -4.99 6.98 -10.46
N ALA A 51 -4.86 7.32 -11.75
CA ALA A 51 -3.79 6.84 -12.63
C ALA A 51 -2.44 7.54 -12.40
N SER A 52 -2.35 8.43 -11.43
CA SER A 52 -1.13 9.11 -11.02
C SER A 52 -0.82 8.76 -9.56
N GLY A 53 0.45 8.60 -9.23
CA GLY A 53 0.89 8.33 -7.86
C GLY A 53 0.77 9.51 -6.90
N VAL A 54 -0.09 10.50 -7.18
CA VAL A 54 -0.34 11.63 -6.28
C VAL A 54 -1.34 11.17 -5.20
N PRO A 55 -0.90 10.99 -3.96
CA PRO A 55 -1.72 10.42 -2.90
C PRO A 55 -2.59 11.49 -2.22
N ASP A 56 -3.44 12.15 -2.99
CA ASP A 56 -4.34 13.22 -2.51
C ASP A 56 -5.75 12.98 -3.03
N PHE A 57 -6.65 12.57 -2.14
CA PHE A 57 -8.07 12.41 -2.44
C PHE A 57 -8.92 13.42 -1.70
N LEU A 58 -10.01 13.83 -2.32
CA LEU A 58 -11.00 14.70 -1.73
C LEU A 58 -12.34 14.00 -1.65
N ILE A 59 -12.81 13.69 -0.45
CA ILE A 59 -14.12 13.08 -0.21
C ILE A 59 -15.17 14.18 -0.09
N ASP A 60 -16.16 14.14 -0.98
CA ASP A 60 -17.37 14.96 -0.86
C ASP A 60 -18.47 14.19 -0.12
N THR A 61 -18.63 14.45 1.17
CA THR A 61 -19.65 13.81 2.01
C THR A 61 -21.10 14.23 1.65
N HIS A 62 -21.27 15.19 0.74
CA HIS A 62 -22.56 15.60 0.21
C HIS A 62 -22.86 14.94 -1.14
N SER A 63 -22.00 14.09 -1.64
CA SER A 63 -22.30 13.32 -2.86
C SER A 63 -23.43 12.31 -2.61
N PRO A 64 -24.16 11.88 -3.67
CA PRO A 64 -25.28 10.96 -3.53
C PRO A 64 -24.96 9.65 -2.81
N SER A 65 -23.74 9.14 -2.98
CA SER A 65 -23.28 7.92 -2.31
C SER A 65 -23.29 8.04 -0.79
N PHE A 66 -22.93 9.21 -0.25
CA PHE A 66 -22.92 9.46 1.20
C PHE A 66 -24.29 9.91 1.71
N VAL A 67 -24.99 10.79 0.98
CA VAL A 67 -26.30 11.33 1.41
C VAL A 67 -27.34 10.21 1.52
N ASN A 68 -27.33 9.26 0.60
CA ASN A 68 -28.28 8.14 0.56
C ASN A 68 -27.85 6.92 1.38
N HIS A 69 -26.65 6.95 1.96
CA HIS A 69 -26.14 5.86 2.81
C HIS A 69 -26.70 5.95 4.23
N ASP A 70 -26.65 4.84 4.98
CA ASP A 70 -27.01 4.85 6.39
C ASP A 70 -26.08 5.79 7.19
N GLN A 71 -26.65 6.89 7.67
CA GLN A 71 -25.92 7.94 8.38
C GLN A 71 -25.32 7.45 9.72
N GLN A 72 -25.88 6.41 10.34
CA GLN A 72 -25.32 5.82 11.54
C GLN A 72 -24.08 4.98 11.20
N ALA A 73 -24.14 4.22 10.11
CA ALA A 73 -23.01 3.44 9.64
C ALA A 73 -21.83 4.34 9.19
N LEU A 74 -22.12 5.53 8.64
CA LEU A 74 -21.10 6.50 8.22
C LEU A 74 -20.33 7.17 9.37
N ARG A 75 -20.75 7.01 10.62
CA ARG A 75 -20.04 7.61 11.77
C ARG A 75 -18.73 6.92 12.11
N GLN A 76 -18.50 5.72 11.61
CA GLN A 76 -17.33 4.91 11.94
C GLN A 76 -16.77 4.23 10.69
N CYS A 77 -16.35 5.04 9.72
CA CYS A 77 -15.78 4.52 8.48
C CYS A 77 -14.30 4.18 8.60
N ASP A 78 -13.90 3.13 7.88
CA ASP A 78 -12.51 2.84 7.55
C ASP A 78 -12.20 3.34 6.15
N ILE A 79 -11.08 4.02 5.99
CA ILE A 79 -10.60 4.46 4.68
C ILE A 79 -9.29 3.75 4.37
N PHE A 80 -9.25 3.07 3.23
CA PHE A 80 -8.09 2.36 2.73
C PHE A 80 -7.51 3.05 1.50
N LEU A 81 -6.19 3.06 1.42
CA LEU A 81 -5.44 3.36 0.21
C LEU A 81 -4.70 2.11 -0.25
N VAL A 82 -4.81 1.77 -1.54
CA VAL A 82 -4.10 0.64 -2.14
C VAL A 82 -3.36 1.13 -3.37
N GLY A 83 -2.04 1.00 -3.35
CA GLY A 83 -1.16 1.51 -4.40
C GLY A 83 -0.66 0.44 -5.36
N ASN A 84 -0.38 0.87 -6.59
CA ASN A 84 0.30 0.09 -7.62
C ASN A 84 -0.48 -1.11 -8.20
N LEU A 85 -1.80 -1.08 -8.10
CA LEU A 85 -2.70 -1.99 -8.82
C LEU A 85 -3.12 -1.39 -10.18
N ASN A 86 -3.64 -2.23 -11.09
CA ASN A 86 -4.19 -1.77 -12.36
C ASN A 86 -5.62 -1.26 -12.17
N ASN A 87 -6.05 -0.42 -13.12
CA ASN A 87 -7.44 0.00 -13.16
C ASN A 87 -8.36 -1.23 -13.40
N GLY A 88 -9.36 -1.37 -12.53
CA GLY A 88 -10.30 -2.49 -12.56
C GLY A 88 -10.00 -3.61 -11.59
N ASP A 89 -8.76 -3.74 -11.06
CA ASP A 89 -8.39 -4.85 -10.15
C ASP A 89 -9.31 -4.92 -8.92
N LEU A 90 -9.73 -3.79 -8.38
CA LEU A 90 -10.61 -3.73 -7.20
C LEU A 90 -12.09 -3.47 -7.55
N ALA A 91 -12.47 -3.51 -8.83
CA ALA A 91 -13.84 -3.20 -9.25
C ALA A 91 -14.90 -4.16 -8.70
N GLY A 92 -14.51 -5.38 -8.31
CA GLY A 92 -15.39 -6.39 -7.71
C GLY A 92 -15.60 -6.24 -6.20
N ILE A 93 -14.78 -5.45 -5.51
CA ILE A 93 -14.84 -5.30 -4.05
C ILE A 93 -16.13 -4.57 -3.65
N ARG A 94 -16.87 -5.15 -2.70
CA ARG A 94 -18.10 -4.59 -2.11
C ARG A 94 -18.07 -4.56 -0.59
N SER A 95 -17.17 -5.32 0.03
CA SER A 95 -17.05 -5.42 1.48
C SER A 95 -15.60 -5.46 1.93
N LEU A 96 -15.40 -5.12 3.19
CA LEU A 96 -14.08 -5.20 3.84
C LEU A 96 -13.53 -6.63 3.86
N THR A 97 -14.42 -7.62 4.01
CA THR A 97 -14.03 -9.05 3.96
C THR A 97 -13.49 -9.42 2.58
N GLU A 98 -14.10 -8.92 1.49
CA GLU A 98 -13.59 -9.15 0.14
C GLU A 98 -12.24 -8.48 -0.08
N LEU A 99 -12.02 -7.28 0.47
CA LEU A 99 -10.71 -6.63 0.41
C LEU A 99 -9.64 -7.45 1.13
N TYR A 100 -9.93 -7.99 2.32
CA TYR A 100 -8.98 -8.82 3.06
C TYR A 100 -8.69 -10.16 2.39
N ASN A 101 -9.61 -10.68 1.60
CA ASN A 101 -9.44 -11.90 0.83
C ASN A 101 -8.93 -11.65 -0.60
N PHE A 102 -8.66 -10.39 -0.95
CA PHE A 102 -8.10 -10.06 -2.26
C PHE A 102 -6.66 -10.53 -2.34
N GLU A 103 -6.37 -11.35 -3.34
CA GLU A 103 -5.06 -11.92 -3.57
C GLU A 103 -4.32 -11.15 -4.66
N VAL A 104 -3.06 -10.87 -4.42
CA VAL A 104 -2.14 -10.30 -5.40
C VAL A 104 -1.12 -11.37 -5.74
N GLU A 105 -0.97 -11.68 -7.02
CA GLU A 105 0.05 -12.61 -7.47
C GLU A 105 1.45 -12.08 -7.14
N ALA A 106 2.22 -12.85 -6.39
CA ALA A 106 3.61 -12.52 -6.09
C ALA A 106 4.46 -12.81 -7.34
N THR A 107 4.96 -11.76 -7.97
CA THR A 107 5.91 -11.86 -9.07
C THR A 107 7.33 -11.62 -8.58
N THR A 108 8.31 -12.28 -9.22
CA THR A 108 9.71 -11.97 -9.00
C THR A 108 9.96 -10.54 -9.47
N ILE A 109 10.37 -9.67 -8.55
CA ILE A 109 10.51 -8.24 -8.82
C ILE A 109 11.99 -7.95 -9.09
N HIS A 110 12.27 -7.46 -10.30
CA HIS A 110 13.57 -6.92 -10.70
C HIS A 110 13.41 -5.44 -11.06
N PRO A 111 13.32 -4.54 -10.07
CA PRO A 111 12.96 -3.14 -10.30
C PRO A 111 13.90 -2.41 -11.26
N ASP A 112 15.18 -2.78 -11.22
CA ASP A 112 16.23 -2.15 -12.06
C ASP A 112 16.22 -2.65 -13.52
N ALA A 113 15.60 -3.80 -13.77
CA ALA A 113 15.56 -4.46 -15.07
C ALA A 113 14.26 -4.21 -15.85
N ASP A 114 13.20 -3.78 -15.18
CA ASP A 114 11.89 -3.58 -15.80
C ASP A 114 11.45 -2.10 -15.76
N PRO A 115 11.56 -1.38 -16.89
CA PRO A 115 11.13 0.02 -16.97
C PRO A 115 9.61 0.18 -16.81
N SER A 116 8.82 -0.90 -16.96
CA SER A 116 7.37 -0.90 -16.75
C SER A 116 6.98 -1.08 -15.28
N PHE A 117 7.94 -1.33 -14.39
CA PHE A 117 7.69 -1.54 -12.97
C PHE A 117 6.98 -0.35 -12.32
N LYS A 118 5.76 -0.57 -11.88
CA LYS A 118 4.89 0.47 -11.29
C LYS A 118 5.18 0.77 -9.82
N GLY A 119 5.88 -0.10 -9.13
CA GLY A 119 6.11 -0.08 -7.68
C GLY A 119 5.55 -1.33 -7.01
N LEU A 120 5.94 -1.55 -5.77
CA LEU A 120 5.40 -2.63 -4.94
C LEU A 120 3.94 -2.33 -4.60
N VAL A 121 3.09 -3.36 -4.55
CA VAL A 121 1.72 -3.17 -4.04
C VAL A 121 1.79 -2.76 -2.59
N MET A 122 1.12 -1.66 -2.26
CA MET A 122 1.13 -1.05 -0.94
C MET A 122 -0.30 -0.90 -0.44
N ILE A 123 -0.48 -1.03 0.86
CA ILE A 123 -1.76 -0.79 1.53
C ILE A 123 -1.57 0.09 2.76
N GLY A 124 -2.54 0.94 3.02
CA GLY A 124 -2.65 1.73 4.24
C GLY A 124 -4.10 1.95 4.59
N GLN A 125 -4.36 2.20 5.87
CA GLN A 125 -5.70 2.55 6.36
C GLN A 125 -5.62 3.67 7.39
N THR A 126 -6.72 4.33 7.63
CA THR A 126 -6.86 5.30 8.72
C THR A 126 -6.60 4.62 10.07
N GLN A 127 -5.88 5.30 10.94
CA GLN A 127 -5.57 4.76 12.29
C GLN A 127 -6.81 4.72 13.18
N GLU A 128 -7.70 5.69 12.99
CA GLU A 128 -8.96 5.80 13.72
C GLU A 128 -10.13 5.81 12.73
N LYS A 129 -11.30 5.44 13.25
CA LYS A 129 -12.53 5.53 12.48
C LYS A 129 -12.86 6.98 12.16
N VAL A 130 -13.32 7.22 10.95
CA VAL A 130 -13.64 8.57 10.44
C VAL A 130 -15.15 8.74 10.36
N ASP A 131 -15.66 9.83 10.95
CA ASP A 131 -17.07 10.20 10.78
C ASP A 131 -17.26 10.90 9.43
N LEU A 132 -17.98 10.26 8.53
CA LEU A 132 -18.34 10.77 7.19
C LEU A 132 -19.84 11.11 7.08
N SER A 133 -20.57 11.07 8.21
CA SER A 133 -22.01 11.40 8.24
C SER A 133 -22.26 12.90 8.02
N LEU A 134 -23.47 13.23 7.61
CA LEU A 134 -23.91 14.63 7.49
C LEU A 134 -23.98 15.35 8.84
N ALA A 135 -24.10 14.62 9.95
CA ALA A 135 -24.12 15.15 11.31
C ALA A 135 -22.72 15.42 11.89
N ARG A 136 -21.68 15.17 11.10
CA ARG A 136 -20.28 15.38 11.52
C ARG A 136 -20.08 16.82 11.99
N PRO A 137 -19.46 17.04 13.18
CA PRO A 137 -19.18 18.39 13.67
C PRO A 137 -18.25 19.16 12.72
N SER A 138 -18.55 20.42 12.48
CA SER A 138 -17.72 21.31 11.63
C SER A 138 -16.29 21.53 12.19
N THR A 139 -16.11 21.26 13.49
CA THR A 139 -14.80 21.33 14.18
C THR A 139 -13.95 20.09 14.00
N SER A 140 -14.49 19.01 13.38
CA SER A 140 -13.74 17.78 13.16
C SER A 140 -12.59 18.00 12.17
N ASN A 141 -11.49 17.26 12.39
CA ASN A 141 -10.35 17.33 11.50
C ASN A 141 -10.71 16.86 10.08
N ASN A 142 -10.52 17.74 9.10
CA ASN A 142 -10.83 17.49 7.69
C ASN A 142 -9.63 16.92 6.91
N ILE A 143 -8.55 16.55 7.58
CA ILE A 143 -7.36 15.97 6.97
C ILE A 143 -7.09 14.62 7.64
N GLN A 144 -6.93 13.59 6.83
CA GLN A 144 -6.55 12.25 7.28
C GLN A 144 -5.26 11.85 6.57
N ASP A 145 -4.25 11.51 7.35
CA ASP A 145 -2.97 11.03 6.86
C ASP A 145 -2.92 9.50 6.97
N ILE A 146 -2.68 8.83 5.85
CA ILE A 146 -2.62 7.38 5.78
C ILE A 146 -1.21 6.96 5.38
N PHE A 147 -0.55 6.18 6.24
CA PHE A 147 0.74 5.59 5.95
C PHE A 147 0.55 4.25 5.23
N MET A 148 1.18 4.13 4.05
CA MET A 148 1.09 2.95 3.20
C MET A 148 2.36 2.13 3.33
N VAL A 149 2.21 0.83 3.50
CA VAL A 149 3.33 -0.12 3.59
C VAL A 149 3.20 -1.17 2.48
N SER A 150 4.33 -1.69 2.01
CA SER A 150 4.34 -2.79 1.06
C SER A 150 3.78 -4.06 1.70
N ILE A 151 2.97 -4.80 0.94
CA ILE A 151 2.51 -6.14 1.34
C ILE A 151 3.57 -7.23 1.14
N TYR A 152 4.70 -6.90 0.49
CA TYR A 152 5.81 -7.83 0.27
C TYR A 152 6.80 -7.80 1.43
N ALA A 153 7.51 -8.90 1.65
CA ALA A 153 8.63 -8.99 2.57
C ALA A 153 9.95 -8.83 1.82
N LYS A 154 10.89 -8.09 2.41
CA LYS A 154 12.28 -8.00 1.91
C LYS A 154 13.14 -9.04 2.64
N VAL A 155 13.76 -9.94 1.88
CA VAL A 155 14.74 -10.89 2.43
C VAL A 155 16.14 -10.45 2.00
N VAL A 156 17.01 -10.17 2.99
CA VAL A 156 18.41 -9.84 2.74
C VAL A 156 19.26 -11.01 3.22
N VAL A 157 20.01 -11.61 2.29
CA VAL A 157 20.96 -12.69 2.60
C VAL A 157 22.37 -12.13 2.56
N ASN A 158 23.03 -12.06 3.72
CA ASN A 158 24.42 -11.66 3.82
C ASN A 158 25.31 -12.90 3.86
N LEU A 159 26.05 -13.14 2.79
CA LEU A 159 27.05 -14.20 2.73
C LEU A 159 28.41 -13.65 3.15
N GLN A 160 28.92 -14.12 4.29
CA GLN A 160 30.28 -13.80 4.72
C GLN A 160 31.18 -15.00 4.40
N ILE A 161 32.12 -14.80 3.48
CA ILE A 161 33.15 -15.78 3.17
C ILE A 161 34.35 -15.45 4.06
N ARG A 162 34.77 -16.40 4.91
CA ARG A 162 35.97 -16.23 5.74
C ARG A 162 37.21 -16.45 4.87
N PRO A 163 38.11 -15.47 4.76
CA PRO A 163 39.33 -15.62 3.93
C PRO A 163 40.26 -16.76 4.37
N GLU A 164 40.14 -17.19 5.62
CA GLU A 164 41.01 -18.20 6.23
C GLU A 164 40.74 -19.64 5.74
N GLU A 165 39.65 -19.87 5.06
CA GLU A 165 39.30 -21.17 4.50
C GLU A 165 39.72 -21.33 3.02
N HIS A 166 40.51 -20.38 2.49
CA HIS A 166 41.10 -20.49 1.16
C HIS A 166 42.31 -21.45 1.23
N LEU A 167 42.06 -22.74 1.06
CA LEU A 167 43.14 -23.74 0.83
C LEU A 167 43.71 -23.46 -0.57
N PRO A 168 45.07 -23.24 -0.66
CA PRO A 168 45.71 -23.02 -1.95
C PRO A 168 45.52 -24.25 -2.84
N GLY A 169 44.90 -24.08 -3.98
CA GLY A 169 44.73 -25.11 -5.01
C GLY A 169 43.29 -25.56 -5.32
N ASN A 170 42.29 -25.09 -4.60
CA ASN A 170 40.89 -25.33 -4.96
C ASN A 170 40.25 -24.08 -5.56
N ASP A 171 40.11 -24.09 -6.86
CA ASP A 171 39.32 -23.12 -7.61
C ASP A 171 37.82 -23.42 -7.34
N GLN A 172 37.31 -22.98 -6.16
CA GLN A 172 35.93 -23.15 -5.81
C GLN A 172 35.13 -21.95 -6.36
N SER A 173 34.61 -22.13 -7.56
CA SER A 173 33.58 -21.24 -8.09
C SER A 173 32.28 -21.49 -7.34
N PHE A 174 31.85 -20.52 -6.50
CA PHE A 174 30.52 -20.56 -5.91
C PHE A 174 29.47 -20.28 -7.00
N ARG A 175 28.60 -21.24 -7.24
CA ARG A 175 27.40 -21.03 -8.06
C ARG A 175 26.26 -20.65 -7.13
N MET A 176 25.73 -19.45 -7.26
CA MET A 176 24.42 -19.16 -6.66
C MET A 176 23.37 -20.01 -7.34
N ILE A 177 22.74 -20.88 -6.57
CA ILE A 177 21.55 -21.61 -7.00
C ILE A 177 20.37 -20.67 -6.72
N SER A 178 19.65 -20.26 -7.77
CA SER A 178 18.40 -19.52 -7.58
C SER A 178 17.40 -20.45 -6.89
N TRP A 179 16.78 -19.95 -5.85
CA TRP A 179 15.65 -20.62 -5.21
C TRP A 179 14.40 -20.23 -5.99
N GLU A 180 13.69 -21.23 -6.51
CA GLU A 180 12.33 -21.10 -7.03
C GLU A 180 11.33 -21.24 -5.89
#